data_12145ca2691df76b69bee6e974658cf9
#
_entry.id   12145ca2691df76b69bee6e974658cf9
#
_cell.length_a   1.000
_cell.length_b   1.000
_cell.length_c   1.000
_cell.angle_alpha   90.00
_cell.angle_beta   90.00
_cell.angle_gamma   90.00
#
_symmetry.space_group_name_H-M   'P 1'
#
loop_
_entity.id
_entity.type
_entity.pdbx_description
1 polymer ?
#
loop_
_entity_poly.entity_id
_entity_poly.type
_entity_poly.pdbx_seq_one_letter_code
_entity_poly.pdbx_strand_id
1 'polypeptide(L)'
;VKQSIDRIAELTDRPADVLRTELNTQNWHLPEAPMVRNKTTLTFSELGIPTQQFNGRRFSNEFIFGIPADFYANSYGNATIYMDAAYSSEVLPGSRIDIYVNDNIATTIPITNTGGGVMRQLPINISMRNFRAGVNTVVVEAALLTNQDNVCAPGVTTSQSSPRFALFDSSTFSVPTFARIGQTPNLAAMAGMAYPYSYSRETLPLVANFNDFNVMAASATILGNLASAAGRPFDITTSITDDRLLSNNALFVGNINSLPDTVLSSVGLNPDAKNSWSDDDTEVLLPDNKNLTLKDWQRLHQSTWVNNLQNIYSSLRTTFNISNELRLFPGETTQYTPSREISGIMAQGPSPSSNGAWTVFTAPDSAMLRTTAQTLTQQENWTESQGRITAYNRVNTVVETMPVQNLSFIPTQPFSISNWRLIATNWLSSNALSYVLLVIAVFVALGLTTSALVSRSGRRDDE
;
A
#
# COMPACT_ATOMS: atom_id res chain seq x y z
N VAL A 1 16.10 -20.08 -15.51
CA VAL A 1 15.18 -20.16 -14.37
C VAL A 1 14.50 -21.52 -14.32
N LYS A 2 13.79 -21.96 -15.40
CA LYS A 2 13.11 -23.27 -15.43
C LYS A 2 14.07 -24.44 -15.14
N GLN A 3 15.22 -24.48 -15.84
CA GLN A 3 16.26 -25.51 -15.61
C GLN A 3 16.86 -25.48 -14.20
N SER A 4 16.95 -24.29 -13.59
CA SER A 4 17.46 -24.14 -12.22
C SER A 4 16.46 -24.63 -11.19
N ILE A 5 15.16 -24.38 -11.41
CA ILE A 5 14.08 -24.89 -10.56
C ILE A 5 13.96 -26.41 -10.67
N ASP A 6 14.03 -26.95 -11.89
CA ASP A 6 13.99 -28.39 -12.12
C ASP A 6 15.18 -29.10 -11.42
N ARG A 7 16.35 -28.44 -11.40
CA ARG A 7 17.57 -28.99 -10.74
C ARG A 7 17.49 -28.89 -9.21
N ILE A 8 16.84 -27.85 -8.67
CA ILE A 8 16.57 -27.74 -7.22
C ILE A 8 15.54 -28.80 -6.79
N ALA A 9 14.53 -29.04 -7.61
CA ALA A 9 13.54 -30.09 -7.36
C ALA A 9 14.14 -31.49 -7.36
N GLU A 10 15.12 -31.78 -8.26
CA GLU A 10 15.91 -33.02 -8.25
C GLU A 10 16.73 -33.16 -6.96
N LEU A 11 17.35 -32.08 -6.49
CA LEU A 11 18.15 -32.08 -5.26
C LEU A 11 17.31 -32.28 -3.99
N THR A 12 16.02 -32.01 -4.04
CA THR A 12 15.09 -32.19 -2.91
C THR A 12 14.27 -33.47 -2.97
N ASP A 13 14.60 -34.39 -3.89
CA ASP A 13 13.88 -35.65 -4.13
C ASP A 13 12.37 -35.47 -4.43
N ARG A 14 11.98 -34.28 -4.90
CA ARG A 14 10.60 -33.97 -5.30
C ARG A 14 10.48 -33.91 -6.80
N PRO A 15 9.58 -34.70 -7.42
CA PRO A 15 9.33 -34.61 -8.85
C PRO A 15 8.92 -33.19 -9.26
N ALA A 16 9.61 -32.60 -10.24
CA ALA A 16 9.33 -31.23 -10.73
C ALA A 16 7.87 -31.05 -11.22
N ASP A 17 7.25 -32.13 -11.71
CA ASP A 17 5.88 -32.13 -12.19
C ASP A 17 4.83 -32.05 -11.04
N VAL A 18 5.13 -32.61 -9.89
CA VAL A 18 4.27 -32.53 -8.70
C VAL A 18 4.23 -31.11 -8.16
N LEU A 19 5.36 -30.40 -8.14
CA LEU A 19 5.42 -28.98 -7.77
C LEU A 19 4.57 -28.07 -8.66
N ARG A 20 4.44 -28.38 -9.96
CA ARG A 20 3.64 -27.57 -10.90
C ARG A 20 2.14 -27.85 -10.82
N THR A 21 1.75 -29.08 -10.51
CA THR A 21 0.33 -29.46 -10.38
C THR A 21 -0.24 -29.10 -9.02
N GLU A 22 0.56 -29.12 -7.95
CA GLU A 22 0.17 -28.71 -6.61
C GLU A 22 0.15 -27.19 -6.43
N LEU A 23 0.89 -26.42 -7.22
CA LEU A 23 0.78 -24.98 -7.29
C LEU A 23 -0.54 -24.58 -7.96
N ASN A 24 -1.66 -24.81 -7.28
CA ASN A 24 -2.93 -24.23 -7.66
C ASN A 24 -2.87 -22.73 -7.37
N THR A 25 -2.35 -21.97 -8.33
CA THR A 25 -2.10 -20.53 -8.23
C THR A 25 -3.35 -19.71 -7.96
N GLN A 26 -4.55 -20.27 -8.11
CA GLN A 26 -5.79 -19.59 -7.74
C GLN A 26 -6.01 -19.57 -6.23
N ASN A 27 -5.47 -20.54 -5.51
CA ASN A 27 -5.61 -20.71 -4.06
C ASN A 27 -4.28 -20.61 -3.31
N TRP A 28 -3.24 -20.12 -3.98
CA TRP A 28 -1.96 -20.01 -3.32
C TRP A 28 -2.03 -18.95 -2.22
N HIS A 29 -1.79 -19.40 -1.00
CA HIS A 29 -1.65 -18.56 0.18
C HIS A 29 -0.18 -18.56 0.56
N LEU A 30 0.27 -17.46 1.12
CA LEU A 30 1.51 -17.51 1.86
C LEU A 30 1.38 -18.61 2.91
N PRO A 31 2.34 -19.54 3.00
CA PRO A 31 2.32 -20.55 4.05
C PRO A 31 2.05 -19.85 5.38
N GLU A 32 1.12 -20.35 6.17
CA GLU A 32 0.82 -19.84 7.51
C GLU A 32 -0.02 -18.55 7.63
N ALA A 33 -0.31 -17.84 6.54
CA ALA A 33 -1.16 -16.65 6.57
C ALA A 33 -2.53 -16.91 5.92
N PRO A 34 -3.64 -16.99 6.68
CA PRO A 34 -4.96 -17.13 6.10
C PRO A 34 -5.33 -15.93 5.23
N MET A 35 -5.79 -16.17 4.00
CA MET A 35 -6.19 -15.12 3.07
C MET A 35 -7.64 -14.68 3.30
N VAL A 36 -7.81 -13.44 3.72
CA VAL A 36 -9.13 -12.82 3.94
C VAL A 36 -9.59 -12.15 2.65
N ARG A 37 -10.54 -12.77 1.95
CA ARG A 37 -11.07 -12.28 0.66
C ARG A 37 -12.40 -11.55 0.78
N ASN A 38 -13.15 -11.83 1.83
CA ASN A 38 -14.49 -11.29 2.11
C ASN A 38 -14.65 -11.14 3.62
N LYS A 39 -15.87 -10.82 4.07
CA LYS A 39 -16.19 -10.85 5.50
C LYS A 39 -15.78 -12.18 6.10
N THR A 40 -14.89 -12.14 7.07
CA THR A 40 -14.30 -13.32 7.70
C THR A 40 -14.14 -13.05 9.19
N THR A 41 -14.40 -14.05 10.01
CA THR A 41 -14.09 -14.03 11.44
C THR A 41 -13.24 -15.25 11.73
N LEU A 42 -12.07 -15.02 12.33
CA LEU A 42 -11.09 -16.06 12.70
C LEU A 42 -10.89 -16.00 14.21
N THR A 43 -10.85 -17.16 14.86
CA THR A 43 -10.45 -17.26 16.27
C THR A 43 -8.93 -17.10 16.40
N PHE A 44 -8.47 -16.67 17.57
CA PHE A 44 -7.04 -16.61 17.83
C PHE A 44 -6.39 -17.99 17.75
N SER A 45 -7.11 -19.05 18.11
CA SER A 45 -6.68 -20.43 17.89
C SER A 45 -6.41 -20.72 16.41
N GLU A 46 -7.32 -20.33 15.50
CA GLU A 46 -7.13 -20.49 14.03
C GLU A 46 -5.99 -19.62 13.49
N LEU A 47 -5.67 -18.53 14.17
CA LEU A 47 -4.54 -17.64 13.84
C LEU A 47 -3.22 -18.10 14.50
N GLY A 48 -3.22 -19.24 15.19
CA GLY A 48 -2.02 -19.79 15.82
C GLY A 48 -1.69 -19.23 17.20
N ILE A 49 -2.60 -18.46 17.81
CA ILE A 49 -2.43 -17.91 19.15
C ILE A 49 -3.17 -18.81 20.16
N PRO A 50 -2.46 -19.63 20.95
CA PRO A 50 -3.07 -20.41 22.04
C PRO A 50 -3.40 -19.51 23.23
N THR A 51 -4.20 -20.02 24.15
CA THR A 51 -4.40 -19.39 25.46
C THR A 51 -3.06 -19.30 26.20
N GLN A 52 -2.69 -18.10 26.62
CA GLN A 52 -1.40 -17.82 27.27
C GLN A 52 -1.57 -17.03 28.55
N GLN A 53 -0.81 -17.39 29.56
CA GLN A 53 -0.67 -16.63 30.82
C GLN A 53 0.69 -15.98 30.88
N PHE A 54 0.74 -14.77 31.39
CA PHE A 54 1.95 -13.96 31.42
C PHE A 54 2.17 -13.27 32.77
N ASN A 55 3.40 -13.38 33.29
CA ASN A 55 3.76 -12.89 34.61
C ASN A 55 4.60 -11.62 34.56
N GLY A 56 5.07 -11.21 33.36
CA GLY A 56 5.97 -10.08 33.17
C GLY A 56 5.28 -8.75 33.04
N ARG A 57 6.09 -7.72 32.71
CA ARG A 57 5.63 -6.33 32.54
C ARG A 57 5.10 -6.06 31.13
N ARG A 58 5.63 -6.73 30.11
CA ARG A 58 5.27 -6.51 28.71
C ARG A 58 4.98 -7.83 28.02
N PHE A 59 3.73 -8.07 27.76
CA PHE A 59 3.24 -9.19 26.96
C PHE A 59 3.18 -8.79 25.51
N SER A 60 3.57 -9.66 24.60
CA SER A 60 3.41 -9.45 23.16
C SER A 60 3.08 -10.78 22.49
N ASN A 61 2.10 -10.74 21.60
CA ASN A 61 1.78 -11.84 20.71
C ASN A 61 1.38 -11.31 19.36
N GLU A 62 1.70 -12.04 18.28
CA GLU A 62 1.45 -11.61 16.92
C GLU A 62 0.73 -12.68 16.11
N PHE A 63 -0.01 -12.25 15.12
CA PHE A 63 -0.56 -13.09 14.08
C PHE A 63 -0.47 -12.40 12.72
N ILE A 64 -0.46 -13.22 11.67
CA ILE A 64 -0.39 -12.76 10.29
C ILE A 64 -1.62 -13.21 9.52
N PHE A 65 -2.04 -12.38 8.55
CA PHE A 65 -3.08 -12.72 7.59
C PHE A 65 -2.87 -11.97 6.29
N GLY A 66 -3.42 -12.52 5.20
CA GLY A 66 -3.29 -11.95 3.86
C GLY A 66 -4.55 -11.19 3.44
N ILE A 67 -4.37 -10.07 2.75
CA ILE A 67 -5.43 -9.31 2.08
C ILE A 67 -5.15 -9.28 0.57
N PRO A 68 -6.18 -9.47 -0.30
CA PRO A 68 -5.98 -9.50 -1.74
C PRO A 68 -5.48 -8.16 -2.30
N ALA A 69 -4.79 -8.22 -3.44
CA ALA A 69 -4.15 -7.07 -4.08
C ALA A 69 -5.10 -5.96 -4.53
N ASP A 70 -6.36 -6.31 -4.78
CA ASP A 70 -7.43 -5.37 -5.16
C ASP A 70 -8.22 -4.80 -3.97
N PHE A 71 -7.66 -4.92 -2.78
CA PHE A 71 -8.21 -4.32 -1.56
C PHE A 71 -8.25 -2.79 -1.68
N TYR A 72 -9.44 -2.23 -1.43
CA TYR A 72 -9.65 -0.80 -1.43
C TYR A 72 -10.43 -0.36 -0.19
N ALA A 73 -9.72 0.14 0.83
CA ALA A 73 -10.32 0.61 2.07
C ALA A 73 -9.51 1.76 2.69
N ASN A 74 -9.43 2.91 1.98
CA ASN A 74 -8.61 4.04 2.43
C ASN A 74 -9.09 4.65 3.75
N SER A 75 -10.40 4.84 3.92
CA SER A 75 -10.94 5.57 5.09
C SER A 75 -12.22 4.97 5.64
N TYR A 76 -12.75 3.91 5.07
CA TYR A 76 -14.05 3.35 5.43
C TYR A 76 -13.95 1.91 5.89
N GLY A 77 -14.56 1.67 7.06
CA GLY A 77 -14.66 0.35 7.68
C GLY A 77 -13.64 0.11 8.78
N ASN A 78 -14.01 -0.79 9.70
CA ASN A 78 -13.16 -1.24 10.79
C ASN A 78 -13.12 -2.76 10.81
N ALA A 79 -11.93 -3.34 10.92
CA ALA A 79 -11.78 -4.68 11.46
C ALA A 79 -11.94 -4.61 12.98
N THR A 80 -12.37 -5.68 13.61
CA THR A 80 -12.62 -5.70 15.05
C THR A 80 -11.99 -6.94 15.67
N ILE A 81 -11.18 -6.74 16.69
CA ILE A 81 -10.78 -7.81 17.61
C ILE A 81 -11.82 -7.85 18.73
N TYR A 82 -12.49 -8.97 18.91
CA TYR A 82 -13.28 -9.24 20.09
C TYR A 82 -12.40 -10.00 21.07
N MET A 83 -11.85 -9.26 22.04
CA MET A 83 -10.82 -9.75 22.93
C MET A 83 -11.42 -10.44 24.15
N ASP A 84 -11.00 -11.67 24.40
CA ASP A 84 -11.16 -12.38 25.65
C ASP A 84 -9.82 -12.38 26.39
N ALA A 85 -9.74 -11.66 27.50
CA ALA A 85 -8.53 -11.52 28.30
C ALA A 85 -8.86 -11.34 29.77
N ALA A 86 -7.89 -11.59 30.64
CA ALA A 86 -8.01 -11.31 32.07
C ALA A 86 -6.72 -10.68 32.61
N TYR A 87 -6.85 -9.83 33.62
CA TYR A 87 -5.70 -9.28 34.32
C TYR A 87 -5.93 -9.34 35.84
N SER A 88 -4.82 -9.52 36.57
CA SER A 88 -4.85 -9.70 38.03
C SER A 88 -5.16 -8.39 38.77
N SER A 89 -5.54 -8.52 40.05
CA SER A 89 -5.78 -7.39 40.94
C SER A 89 -4.55 -6.54 41.23
N GLU A 90 -3.36 -7.04 40.92
CA GLU A 90 -2.09 -6.32 41.10
C GLU A 90 -1.80 -5.32 39.97
N VAL A 91 -2.49 -5.45 38.84
CA VAL A 91 -2.34 -4.57 37.67
C VAL A 91 -2.95 -3.21 37.98
N LEU A 92 -2.13 -2.17 37.86
CA LEU A 92 -2.48 -0.79 38.20
C LEU A 92 -3.09 -0.03 37.00
N PRO A 93 -3.91 0.98 37.27
CA PRO A 93 -4.28 1.97 36.27
C PRO A 93 -3.04 2.63 35.63
N GLY A 94 -3.10 2.90 34.32
CA GLY A 94 -1.94 3.30 33.52
C GLY A 94 -1.33 2.14 32.73
N SER A 95 -1.71 0.90 33.07
CA SER A 95 -1.52 -0.26 32.18
C SER A 95 -2.39 -0.10 30.94
N ARG A 96 -1.97 -0.70 29.81
CA ARG A 96 -2.69 -0.59 28.55
C ARG A 96 -2.45 -1.80 27.65
N ILE A 97 -3.36 -1.97 26.70
CA ILE A 97 -3.22 -2.91 25.59
C ILE A 97 -3.10 -2.08 24.32
N ASP A 98 -1.99 -2.22 23.63
CA ASP A 98 -1.69 -1.57 22.37
C ASP A 98 -1.84 -2.61 21.24
N ILE A 99 -2.54 -2.24 20.17
CA ILE A 99 -2.65 -3.04 18.96
C ILE A 99 -1.83 -2.36 17.87
N TYR A 100 -0.85 -3.07 17.34
CA TYR A 100 -0.06 -2.63 16.20
C TYR A 100 -0.51 -3.36 14.95
N VAL A 101 -0.50 -2.68 13.83
CA VAL A 101 -0.69 -3.24 12.50
C VAL A 101 0.47 -2.78 11.63
N ASN A 102 1.22 -3.71 11.08
CA ASN A 102 2.40 -3.42 10.26
C ASN A 102 3.32 -2.40 10.95
N ASP A 103 3.70 -2.68 12.20
CA ASP A 103 4.57 -1.89 13.08
C ASP A 103 4.04 -0.50 13.50
N ASN A 104 2.84 -0.13 13.06
CA ASN A 104 2.20 1.13 13.44
C ASN A 104 1.12 0.91 14.51
N ILE A 105 1.06 1.79 15.51
CA ILE A 105 0.00 1.75 16.53
C ILE A 105 -1.34 2.03 15.85
N ALA A 106 -2.22 1.05 15.88
CA ALA A 106 -3.57 1.17 15.33
C ALA A 106 -4.58 1.65 16.35
N THR A 107 -4.48 1.14 17.59
CA THR A 107 -5.37 1.53 18.69
C THR A 107 -4.75 1.18 20.05
N THR A 108 -5.14 1.90 21.09
CA THR A 108 -4.71 1.68 22.48
C THR A 108 -5.92 1.59 23.39
N ILE A 109 -5.97 0.58 24.26
CA ILE A 109 -7.01 0.39 25.26
C ILE A 109 -6.40 0.54 26.64
N PRO A 110 -6.74 1.60 27.39
CA PRO A 110 -6.25 1.78 28.75
C PRO A 110 -6.94 0.80 29.72
N ILE A 111 -6.18 0.23 30.63
CA ILE A 111 -6.70 -0.49 31.79
C ILE A 111 -6.87 0.55 32.91
N THR A 112 -8.11 0.87 33.24
CA THR A 112 -8.46 1.93 34.20
C THR A 112 -8.95 1.39 35.54
N ASN A 113 -9.43 0.14 35.56
CA ASN A 113 -10.02 -0.45 36.75
C ASN A 113 -8.94 -1.03 37.67
N THR A 114 -9.11 -0.88 38.98
CA THR A 114 -8.33 -1.51 40.02
C THR A 114 -9.00 -2.82 40.47
N GLY A 115 -8.21 -3.75 41.03
CA GLY A 115 -8.76 -4.98 41.60
C GLY A 115 -8.91 -6.15 40.61
N GLY A 116 -8.29 -6.04 39.45
CA GLY A 116 -8.35 -7.07 38.41
C GLY A 116 -9.60 -6.96 37.52
N GLY A 117 -9.63 -7.74 36.46
CA GLY A 117 -10.75 -7.74 35.52
C GLY A 117 -10.71 -8.85 34.50
N VAL A 118 -11.90 -9.16 33.99
CA VAL A 118 -12.08 -10.07 32.88
C VAL A 118 -12.73 -9.30 31.73
N MET A 119 -12.07 -9.27 30.61
CA MET A 119 -12.58 -8.76 29.34
C MET A 119 -13.25 -9.91 28.61
N ARG A 120 -14.53 -9.78 28.31
CA ARG A 120 -15.27 -10.79 27.55
C ARG A 120 -15.78 -10.17 26.28
N GLN A 121 -15.26 -10.65 25.13
CA GLN A 121 -15.63 -10.15 23.80
C GLN A 121 -15.54 -8.63 23.72
N LEU A 122 -14.48 -8.05 24.32
CA LEU A 122 -14.24 -6.59 24.28
C LEU A 122 -13.98 -6.17 22.82
N PRO A 123 -14.85 -5.35 22.21
CA PRO A 123 -14.66 -4.92 20.83
C PRO A 123 -13.56 -3.87 20.71
N ILE A 124 -12.51 -4.20 19.97
CA ILE A 124 -11.38 -3.33 19.68
C ILE A 124 -11.40 -3.03 18.18
N ASN A 125 -11.75 -1.81 17.83
CA ASN A 125 -11.86 -1.41 16.42
C ASN A 125 -10.52 -0.97 15.87
N ILE A 126 -10.17 -1.50 14.70
CA ILE A 126 -8.96 -1.22 13.94
C ILE A 126 -9.40 -0.67 12.59
N SER A 127 -9.02 0.56 12.26
CA SER A 127 -9.36 1.15 10.96
C SER A 127 -8.79 0.31 9.81
N MET A 128 -9.61 0.05 8.79
CA MET A 128 -9.17 -0.70 7.61
C MET A 128 -8.02 -0.02 6.85
N ARG A 129 -7.80 1.27 7.03
CA ARG A 129 -6.67 2.01 6.45
C ARG A 129 -5.30 1.54 6.94
N ASN A 130 -5.23 0.88 8.09
CA ASN A 130 -3.97 0.37 8.65
C ASN A 130 -3.50 -0.91 7.94
N PHE A 131 -4.38 -1.53 7.15
CA PHE A 131 -4.06 -2.74 6.41
C PHE A 131 -3.65 -2.42 4.98
N ARG A 132 -2.83 -3.30 4.42
CA ARG A 132 -2.31 -3.21 3.04
C ARG A 132 -2.58 -4.49 2.26
N ALA A 133 -2.51 -4.41 0.95
CA ALA A 133 -2.54 -5.59 0.10
C ALA A 133 -1.33 -6.50 0.40
N GLY A 134 -1.56 -7.81 0.41
CA GLY A 134 -0.56 -8.80 0.80
C GLY A 134 -0.64 -9.17 2.28
N VAL A 135 0.48 -9.53 2.86
CA VAL A 135 0.58 -9.95 4.26
C VAL A 135 0.50 -8.75 5.19
N ASN A 136 -0.30 -8.90 6.24
CA ASN A 136 -0.39 -7.95 7.34
C ASN A 136 -0.06 -8.65 8.65
N THR A 137 0.72 -8.00 9.49
CA THR A 137 1.06 -8.42 10.84
C THR A 137 0.25 -7.62 11.84
N VAL A 138 -0.40 -8.29 12.77
CA VAL A 138 -1.11 -7.66 13.88
C VAL A 138 -0.46 -8.11 15.17
N VAL A 139 0.00 -7.16 15.99
CA VAL A 139 0.60 -7.43 17.29
C VAL A 139 -0.33 -6.93 18.39
N VAL A 140 -0.61 -7.82 19.35
CA VAL A 140 -1.33 -7.49 20.58
C VAL A 140 -0.29 -7.37 21.68
N GLU A 141 -0.06 -6.16 22.17
CA GLU A 141 0.90 -5.90 23.23
C GLU A 141 0.17 -5.40 24.49
N ALA A 142 0.46 -5.99 25.66
CA ALA A 142 -0.03 -5.48 26.94
C ALA A 142 1.12 -4.98 27.80
N ALA A 143 1.11 -3.69 28.13
CA ALA A 143 2.03 -3.07 29.08
C ALA A 143 1.38 -3.03 30.46
N LEU A 144 1.91 -3.83 31.39
CA LEU A 144 1.31 -4.11 32.69
C LEU A 144 2.18 -3.50 33.80
N LEU A 145 1.60 -2.58 34.54
CA LEU A 145 2.23 -1.91 35.67
C LEU A 145 1.72 -2.49 36.98
N THR A 146 2.61 -2.76 37.93
CA THR A 146 2.27 -3.17 39.31
C THR A 146 3.07 -2.34 40.32
N ASN A 147 2.66 -2.34 41.59
CA ASN A 147 3.44 -1.66 42.65
C ASN A 147 4.88 -2.18 42.78
N GLN A 148 5.11 -3.43 42.46
CA GLN A 148 6.43 -4.03 42.51
C GLN A 148 7.39 -3.45 41.45
N ASP A 149 6.86 -3.05 40.30
CA ASP A 149 7.67 -2.45 39.22
C ASP A 149 8.26 -1.08 39.61
N ASN A 150 7.68 -0.43 40.63
CA ASN A 150 8.17 0.86 41.17
C ASN A 150 9.29 0.69 42.20
N VAL A 151 9.40 -0.50 42.80
CA VAL A 151 10.37 -0.78 43.86
C VAL A 151 11.66 -1.40 43.30
N CYS A 152 11.61 -1.99 42.13
CA CYS A 152 12.74 -2.69 41.54
C CYS A 152 13.69 -1.73 40.84
N ALA A 153 15.01 -1.88 41.13
CA ALA A 153 16.06 -1.18 40.41
C ALA A 153 16.09 -1.61 38.92
N PRO A 154 16.53 -0.71 38.00
CA PRO A 154 16.67 -1.06 36.60
C PRO A 154 17.53 -2.31 36.40
N GLY A 155 17.03 -3.29 35.66
CA GLY A 155 17.73 -4.55 35.36
C GLY A 155 17.42 -5.73 36.27
N VAL A 156 16.58 -5.57 37.30
CA VAL A 156 16.07 -6.67 38.10
C VAL A 156 14.79 -7.23 37.50
N THR A 157 14.83 -8.47 37.03
CA THR A 157 13.64 -9.20 36.57
C THR A 157 12.89 -9.73 37.79
N THR A 158 11.71 -9.16 38.08
CA THR A 158 10.80 -9.76 39.05
C THR A 158 10.02 -10.86 38.35
N SER A 159 10.39 -12.09 38.53
CA SER A 159 9.54 -13.23 38.23
C SER A 159 8.49 -13.38 39.34
N GLN A 160 7.30 -12.89 39.09
CA GLN A 160 6.17 -13.21 39.97
C GLN A 160 5.70 -14.65 39.71
N SER A 161 5.27 -15.32 40.79
CA SER A 161 4.68 -16.64 40.72
C SER A 161 3.24 -16.64 40.21
N SER A 162 2.59 -15.47 40.22
CA SER A 162 1.18 -15.32 39.78
C SER A 162 1.08 -14.59 38.43
N PRO A 163 0.22 -15.04 37.51
CA PRO A 163 0.03 -14.39 36.23
C PRO A 163 -0.60 -13.02 36.41
N ARG A 164 -0.03 -12.00 35.70
CA ARG A 164 -0.55 -10.63 35.63
C ARG A 164 -1.62 -10.49 34.56
N PHE A 165 -1.48 -11.24 33.47
CA PHE A 165 -2.34 -11.15 32.29
C PHE A 165 -2.55 -12.55 31.70
N ALA A 166 -3.73 -12.77 31.13
CA ALA A 166 -4.04 -13.94 30.32
C ALA A 166 -4.76 -13.49 29.06
N LEU A 167 -4.32 -13.98 27.92
CA LEU A 167 -5.01 -13.84 26.63
C LEU A 167 -5.60 -15.19 26.26
N PHE A 168 -6.88 -15.22 25.88
CA PHE A 168 -7.57 -16.45 25.55
C PHE A 168 -7.68 -16.64 24.05
N ASP A 169 -7.51 -17.87 23.59
CA ASP A 169 -7.63 -18.32 22.20
C ASP A 169 -9.06 -18.24 21.66
N SER A 170 -10.05 -18.05 22.54
CA SER A 170 -11.45 -17.72 22.20
C SER A 170 -11.64 -16.30 21.67
N SER A 171 -10.65 -15.42 21.81
CA SER A 171 -10.64 -14.11 21.14
C SER A 171 -10.82 -14.27 19.63
N THR A 172 -11.50 -13.34 18.97
CA THR A 172 -11.74 -13.43 17.54
C THR A 172 -11.31 -12.15 16.82
N PHE A 173 -10.81 -12.31 15.61
CA PHE A 173 -10.50 -11.23 14.68
C PHE A 173 -11.52 -11.26 13.55
N SER A 174 -12.30 -10.19 13.41
CA SER A 174 -13.35 -10.05 12.41
C SER A 174 -13.01 -8.97 11.43
N VAL A 175 -12.94 -9.32 10.15
CA VAL A 175 -12.76 -8.39 9.03
C VAL A 175 -14.10 -8.20 8.33
N PRO A 176 -14.60 -6.97 8.13
CA PRO A 176 -15.87 -6.73 7.44
C PRO A 176 -15.74 -6.97 5.94
N THR A 177 -16.86 -6.90 5.23
CA THR A 177 -16.83 -6.80 3.77
C THR A 177 -16.16 -5.47 3.38
N PHE A 178 -15.19 -5.52 2.48
CA PHE A 178 -14.47 -4.36 1.96
C PHE A 178 -14.59 -4.26 0.45
N ALA A 179 -14.33 -3.06 -0.08
CA ALA A 179 -14.35 -2.83 -1.52
C ALA A 179 -13.18 -3.55 -2.19
N ARG A 180 -13.43 -4.08 -3.38
CA ARG A 180 -12.45 -4.78 -4.21
C ARG A 180 -12.39 -4.15 -5.59
N ILE A 181 -11.28 -3.46 -5.86
CA ILE A 181 -10.97 -2.86 -7.15
C ILE A 181 -9.45 -2.69 -7.27
N GLY A 182 -8.90 -3.04 -8.41
CA GLY A 182 -7.49 -2.82 -8.70
C GLY A 182 -7.16 -1.33 -8.78
N GLN A 183 -6.02 -0.94 -8.25
CA GLN A 183 -5.52 0.42 -8.24
C GLN A 183 -4.15 0.46 -8.91
N THR A 184 -3.93 1.43 -9.79
CA THR A 184 -2.66 1.66 -10.46
C THR A 184 -2.39 3.17 -10.50
N PRO A 185 -1.18 3.63 -10.10
CA PRO A 185 -0.05 2.87 -9.55
C PRO A 185 -0.29 2.41 -8.10
N ASN A 186 0.26 1.24 -7.74
CA ASN A 186 0.20 0.70 -6.39
C ASN A 186 1.38 -0.24 -6.12
N LEU A 187 2.51 0.31 -5.69
CA LEU A 187 3.71 -0.45 -5.38
C LEU A 187 3.55 -1.38 -4.17
N ALA A 188 2.68 -1.03 -3.22
CA ALA A 188 2.40 -1.91 -2.08
C ALA A 188 1.71 -3.21 -2.51
N ALA A 189 0.73 -3.12 -3.41
CA ALA A 189 0.07 -4.30 -3.97
C ALA A 189 1.02 -5.12 -4.87
N MET A 190 1.95 -4.44 -5.56
CA MET A 190 2.97 -5.11 -6.35
C MET A 190 3.96 -5.85 -5.45
N ALA A 191 4.46 -5.22 -4.41
CA ALA A 191 5.39 -5.85 -3.47
C ALA A 191 4.73 -7.01 -2.72
N GLY A 192 3.50 -6.84 -2.25
CA GLY A 192 2.82 -7.84 -1.44
C GLY A 192 2.25 -9.02 -2.23
N MET A 193 1.83 -8.83 -3.49
CA MET A 193 1.11 -9.83 -4.28
C MET A 193 1.44 -9.80 -5.79
N ALA A 194 2.50 -9.10 -6.19
CA ALA A 194 2.90 -8.89 -7.59
C ALA A 194 1.78 -8.33 -8.49
N TYR A 195 0.88 -7.52 -7.93
CA TYR A 195 -0.17 -6.86 -8.72
C TYR A 195 0.44 -5.74 -9.58
N PRO A 196 0.00 -5.56 -10.86
CA PRO A 196 -1.08 -6.28 -11.55
C PRO A 196 -0.66 -7.58 -12.24
N TYR A 197 0.62 -7.94 -12.26
CA TYR A 197 1.17 -9.06 -13.02
C TYR A 197 0.60 -10.42 -12.58
N SER A 198 0.28 -10.58 -11.31
CA SER A 198 -0.31 -11.81 -10.77
C SER A 198 -1.75 -12.07 -11.23
N TYR A 199 -2.49 -11.04 -11.65
CA TYR A 199 -3.87 -11.16 -12.10
C TYR A 199 -3.98 -11.61 -13.57
N SER A 200 -3.01 -11.26 -14.41
CA SER A 200 -2.96 -11.70 -15.79
C SER A 200 -2.23 -13.04 -15.90
N ARG A 201 -2.76 -13.95 -16.72
CA ARG A 201 -2.06 -15.16 -17.15
C ARG A 201 -1.27 -14.94 -18.44
N GLU A 202 -1.30 -13.74 -18.98
CA GLU A 202 -0.53 -13.37 -20.15
C GLU A 202 0.96 -13.34 -19.85
N THR A 203 1.77 -13.48 -20.88
CA THR A 203 3.21 -13.31 -20.75
C THR A 203 3.55 -11.89 -20.34
N LEU A 204 4.44 -11.75 -19.37
CA LEU A 204 4.91 -10.44 -18.88
C LEU A 204 5.98 -9.90 -19.83
N PRO A 205 5.72 -8.76 -20.50
CA PRO A 205 6.74 -8.05 -21.25
C PRO A 205 7.83 -7.53 -20.31
N LEU A 206 9.07 -7.97 -20.54
CA LEU A 206 10.26 -7.51 -19.83
C LEU A 206 11.19 -6.78 -20.78
N VAL A 207 11.35 -5.49 -20.56
CA VAL A 207 12.27 -4.64 -21.33
C VAL A 207 13.54 -4.43 -20.51
N ALA A 208 14.62 -5.07 -20.93
CA ALA A 208 15.92 -4.99 -20.29
C ALA A 208 17.05 -5.24 -21.30
N ASN A 209 18.23 -4.68 -21.05
CA ASN A 209 19.40 -4.97 -21.84
C ASN A 209 20.08 -6.27 -21.35
N PHE A 210 19.72 -7.41 -21.93
CA PHE A 210 20.25 -8.72 -21.53
C PHE A 210 21.72 -8.96 -21.92
N ASN A 211 22.34 -8.05 -22.67
CA ASN A 211 23.78 -8.11 -22.94
C ASN A 211 24.61 -7.59 -21.75
N ASP A 212 23.99 -6.85 -20.83
CA ASP A 212 24.61 -6.41 -19.57
C ASP A 212 24.31 -7.42 -18.46
N PHE A 213 25.36 -8.04 -17.92
CA PHE A 213 25.25 -9.01 -16.84
C PHE A 213 24.58 -8.44 -15.59
N ASN A 214 24.86 -7.18 -15.23
CA ASN A 214 24.28 -6.56 -14.04
C ASN A 214 22.78 -6.32 -14.22
N VAL A 215 22.35 -5.87 -15.40
CA VAL A 215 20.93 -5.70 -15.74
C VAL A 215 20.20 -7.04 -15.72
N MET A 216 20.84 -8.09 -16.28
CA MET A 216 20.27 -9.45 -16.25
C MET A 216 20.13 -9.96 -14.81
N ALA A 217 21.16 -9.77 -13.99
CA ALA A 217 21.13 -10.18 -12.57
C ALA A 217 20.07 -9.42 -11.77
N ALA A 218 19.96 -8.10 -11.95
CA ALA A 218 18.92 -7.28 -11.32
C ALA A 218 17.51 -7.74 -11.75
N SER A 219 17.31 -7.98 -13.05
CA SER A 219 16.04 -8.47 -13.59
C SER A 219 15.65 -9.83 -12.99
N ALA A 220 16.61 -10.75 -12.86
CA ALA A 220 16.36 -12.06 -12.25
C ALA A 220 15.99 -11.94 -10.76
N THR A 221 16.67 -11.06 -10.02
CA THR A 221 16.38 -10.80 -8.60
C THR A 221 14.97 -10.24 -8.40
N ILE A 222 14.58 -9.23 -9.19
CA ILE A 222 13.25 -8.61 -9.11
C ILE A 222 12.16 -9.61 -9.50
N LEU A 223 12.34 -10.34 -10.61
CA LEU A 223 11.39 -11.35 -11.07
C LEU A 223 11.23 -12.49 -10.07
N GLY A 224 12.33 -12.92 -9.43
CA GLY A 224 12.29 -13.92 -8.36
C GLY A 224 11.43 -13.47 -7.18
N ASN A 225 11.59 -12.21 -6.78
CA ASN A 225 10.81 -11.65 -5.68
C ASN A 225 9.33 -11.45 -6.05
N LEU A 226 9.05 -10.96 -7.25
CA LEU A 226 7.68 -10.87 -7.77
C LEU A 226 7.03 -12.27 -7.91
N ALA A 227 7.78 -13.28 -8.36
CA ALA A 227 7.29 -14.65 -8.45
C ALA A 227 6.97 -15.23 -7.06
N SER A 228 7.79 -14.91 -6.05
CA SER A 228 7.51 -15.26 -4.66
C SER A 228 6.22 -14.59 -4.17
N ALA A 229 6.05 -13.29 -4.40
CA ALA A 229 4.84 -12.56 -4.03
C ALA A 229 3.59 -13.05 -4.78
N ALA A 230 3.73 -13.46 -6.04
CA ALA A 230 2.63 -14.03 -6.84
C ALA A 230 2.33 -15.49 -6.50
N GLY A 231 3.25 -16.19 -5.84
CA GLY A 231 3.20 -17.62 -5.60
C GLY A 231 3.37 -18.48 -6.86
N ARG A 232 3.85 -17.89 -7.95
CA ARG A 232 4.07 -18.59 -9.21
C ARG A 232 5.15 -17.90 -10.04
N PRO A 233 5.90 -18.65 -10.88
CA PRO A 233 6.76 -18.01 -11.85
C PRO A 233 5.94 -17.27 -12.93
N PHE A 234 6.56 -16.27 -13.55
CA PHE A 234 5.99 -15.55 -14.68
C PHE A 234 6.54 -16.10 -16.00
N ASP A 235 5.65 -16.27 -16.97
CA ASP A 235 6.07 -16.41 -18.36
C ASP A 235 6.49 -15.03 -18.89
N ILE A 236 7.74 -14.92 -19.35
CA ILE A 236 8.34 -13.65 -19.75
C ILE A 236 8.50 -13.60 -21.26
N THR A 237 8.20 -12.46 -21.86
CA THR A 237 8.56 -12.17 -23.25
C THR A 237 9.51 -10.97 -23.33
N THR A 238 10.59 -11.14 -24.09
CA THR A 238 11.57 -10.08 -24.39
C THR A 238 11.43 -9.57 -25.82
N SER A 239 10.67 -10.29 -26.67
CA SER A 239 10.32 -9.91 -28.03
C SER A 239 9.02 -9.10 -28.00
N ILE A 240 9.13 -7.77 -28.00
CA ILE A 240 8.01 -6.88 -27.79
C ILE A 240 7.78 -6.07 -29.05
N THR A 241 6.54 -6.10 -29.56
CA THR A 241 6.06 -5.16 -30.57
C THR A 241 5.48 -3.94 -29.85
N ASP A 242 5.67 -2.75 -30.41
CA ASP A 242 5.25 -1.49 -29.79
C ASP A 242 3.77 -1.47 -29.39
N ASP A 243 2.88 -2.05 -30.21
CA ASP A 243 1.45 -2.12 -29.93
C ASP A 243 1.10 -2.92 -28.65
N ARG A 244 1.89 -3.97 -28.33
CA ARG A 244 1.69 -4.76 -27.11
C ARG A 244 2.20 -4.06 -25.86
N LEU A 245 3.27 -3.26 -25.97
CA LEU A 245 3.76 -2.43 -24.89
C LEU A 245 2.75 -1.36 -24.50
N LEU A 246 2.16 -0.70 -25.48
CA LEU A 246 1.27 0.43 -25.26
C LEU A 246 -0.01 0.05 -24.50
N SER A 247 -0.49 -1.17 -24.65
CA SER A 247 -1.79 -1.59 -24.10
C SER A 247 -1.73 -2.46 -22.84
N ASN A 248 -0.56 -3.03 -22.50
CA ASN A 248 -0.44 -4.06 -21.47
C ASN A 248 0.44 -3.62 -20.29
N ASN A 249 0.44 -4.48 -19.25
CA ASN A 249 1.40 -4.38 -18.16
C ASN A 249 2.81 -4.68 -18.70
N ALA A 250 3.81 -3.92 -18.26
CA ALA A 250 5.20 -4.16 -18.64
C ALA A 250 6.16 -3.84 -17.48
N LEU A 251 7.28 -4.58 -17.45
CA LEU A 251 8.37 -4.34 -16.49
C LEU A 251 9.62 -3.87 -17.26
N PHE A 252 10.15 -2.72 -16.87
CA PHE A 252 11.35 -2.12 -17.43
C PHE A 252 12.46 -2.18 -16.38
N VAL A 253 13.60 -2.77 -16.73
CA VAL A 253 14.76 -2.89 -15.86
C VAL A 253 16.01 -2.41 -16.59
N GLY A 254 16.63 -1.36 -16.06
CA GLY A 254 17.82 -0.78 -16.70
C GLY A 254 18.37 0.42 -15.93
N ASN A 255 19.58 0.85 -16.30
CA ASN A 255 20.08 2.12 -15.84
C ASN A 255 19.24 3.26 -16.45
N ILE A 256 19.21 4.42 -15.78
CA ILE A 256 18.36 5.56 -16.18
C ILE A 256 18.59 5.98 -17.64
N ASN A 257 19.84 5.92 -18.09
CA ASN A 257 20.23 6.35 -19.44
C ASN A 257 19.73 5.40 -20.54
N SER A 258 19.52 4.11 -20.21
CA SER A 258 19.03 3.12 -21.15
C SER A 258 17.52 3.12 -21.35
N LEU A 259 16.78 3.84 -20.50
CA LEU A 259 15.31 3.87 -20.53
C LEU A 259 14.79 5.02 -21.42
N PRO A 260 13.74 4.80 -22.22
CA PRO A 260 13.11 5.86 -23.00
C PRO A 260 12.49 6.95 -22.12
N ASP A 261 12.54 8.22 -22.57
CA ASP A 261 11.97 9.36 -21.85
C ASP A 261 10.45 9.24 -21.65
N THR A 262 9.76 8.63 -22.62
CA THR A 262 8.34 8.33 -22.54
C THR A 262 8.00 7.37 -21.41
N VAL A 263 8.85 6.36 -21.15
CA VAL A 263 8.70 5.42 -20.06
C VAL A 263 8.94 6.11 -18.72
N LEU A 264 10.01 6.89 -18.60
CA LEU A 264 10.31 7.65 -17.38
C LEU A 264 9.18 8.61 -17.03
N SER A 265 8.70 9.38 -18.00
CA SER A 265 7.59 10.32 -17.80
C SER A 265 6.29 9.63 -17.38
N SER A 266 5.97 8.46 -17.95
CA SER A 266 4.74 7.72 -17.63
C SER A 266 4.71 7.23 -16.18
N VAL A 267 5.86 6.87 -15.61
CA VAL A 267 5.97 6.46 -14.19
C VAL A 267 6.22 7.65 -13.25
N GLY A 268 6.28 8.87 -13.79
CA GLY A 268 6.47 10.11 -13.02
C GLY A 268 7.90 10.41 -12.63
N LEU A 269 8.87 9.86 -13.34
CA LEU A 269 10.28 10.25 -13.24
C LEU A 269 10.59 11.35 -14.25
N ASN A 270 11.38 12.36 -13.83
CA ASN A 270 11.83 13.40 -14.72
C ASN A 270 12.91 12.85 -15.67
N PRO A 271 12.73 12.93 -17.00
CA PRO A 271 13.77 12.52 -17.95
C PRO A 271 15.10 13.25 -17.80
N ASP A 272 15.08 14.52 -17.32
CA ASP A 272 16.29 15.30 -17.04
C ASP A 272 17.18 14.66 -15.95
N ALA A 273 16.62 13.72 -15.17
CA ALA A 273 17.36 12.93 -14.20
C ALA A 273 18.51 12.12 -14.83
N LYS A 274 18.44 11.81 -16.13
CA LYS A 274 19.55 11.17 -16.86
C LYS A 274 20.86 11.95 -16.75
N ASN A 275 20.76 13.27 -16.74
CA ASN A 275 21.93 14.17 -16.68
C ASN A 275 22.37 14.48 -15.24
N SER A 276 21.45 14.43 -14.28
CA SER A 276 21.70 14.87 -12.90
C SER A 276 22.00 13.72 -11.94
N TRP A 277 21.58 12.50 -12.27
CA TRP A 277 21.67 11.33 -11.42
C TRP A 277 22.71 10.29 -11.89
N SER A 278 23.18 10.37 -13.16
CA SER A 278 24.27 9.52 -13.62
C SER A 278 25.61 9.98 -13.03
N ASP A 279 26.44 9.01 -12.63
CA ASP A 279 27.76 9.23 -12.02
C ASP A 279 28.87 9.64 -13.03
N ASP A 280 28.50 10.16 -14.20
CA ASP A 280 29.52 10.71 -15.09
C ASP A 280 30.08 11.99 -14.46
N ASP A 281 31.34 11.91 -14.00
CA ASP A 281 32.19 13.00 -13.49
C ASP A 281 32.47 14.10 -14.54
N THR A 282 31.54 14.35 -15.41
CA THR A 282 31.57 15.54 -16.24
C THR A 282 31.07 16.68 -15.36
N GLU A 283 32.00 17.45 -14.86
CA GLU A 283 31.81 18.75 -14.23
C GLU A 283 30.81 19.56 -15.07
N VAL A 284 29.51 19.40 -14.75
CA VAL A 284 28.48 20.22 -15.39
C VAL A 284 28.66 21.60 -14.82
N LEU A 285 29.38 22.44 -15.59
CA LEU A 285 29.32 23.87 -15.44
C LEU A 285 27.85 24.25 -15.33
N LEU A 286 27.44 24.66 -14.11
CA LEU A 286 26.11 25.18 -13.84
C LEU A 286 25.74 26.14 -14.97
N PRO A 287 24.63 25.95 -15.67
CA PRO A 287 24.19 26.93 -16.64
C PRO A 287 23.98 28.23 -15.89
N ASP A 288 24.71 29.22 -16.33
CA ASP A 288 24.67 30.59 -15.91
C ASP A 288 23.23 31.02 -15.64
N ASN A 289 23.01 31.56 -14.47
CA ASN A 289 21.73 32.02 -13.94
C ASN A 289 21.06 32.94 -14.97
N LYS A 290 20.35 32.38 -15.95
CA LYS A 290 19.51 33.16 -16.84
C LYS A 290 18.38 33.70 -16.03
N ASN A 291 18.53 34.92 -15.56
CA ASN A 291 17.46 35.75 -15.02
C ASN A 291 16.23 35.61 -15.92
N LEU A 292 15.23 34.84 -15.46
CA LEU A 292 13.93 34.80 -16.08
C LEU A 292 13.43 36.23 -16.22
N THR A 293 13.32 36.71 -17.45
CA THR A 293 12.85 38.06 -17.72
C THR A 293 11.33 38.12 -17.45
N LEU A 294 10.84 39.28 -17.02
CA LEU A 294 9.40 39.56 -16.81
C LEU A 294 8.52 39.12 -18.00
N LYS A 295 9.09 39.05 -19.21
CA LYS A 295 8.41 38.60 -20.44
C LYS A 295 8.18 37.06 -20.45
N ASP A 296 9.07 36.29 -19.87
CA ASP A 296 8.90 34.82 -19.75
C ASP A 296 7.85 34.49 -18.70
N TRP A 297 7.77 35.31 -17.66
CA TRP A 297 6.72 35.25 -16.63
C TRP A 297 5.33 35.57 -17.20
N GLN A 298 5.24 36.53 -18.12
CA GLN A 298 3.97 36.92 -18.76
C GLN A 298 3.46 35.89 -19.77
N ARG A 299 4.32 35.07 -20.38
CA ARG A 299 3.93 33.98 -21.28
C ARG A 299 3.31 32.78 -20.52
N LEU A 300 3.70 32.56 -19.28
CA LEU A 300 3.13 31.53 -18.42
C LEU A 300 1.73 31.89 -17.89
N HIS A 301 1.27 33.12 -18.07
CA HIS A 301 0.03 33.65 -17.46
C HIS A 301 -1.13 33.87 -18.43
N GLN A 302 -1.09 33.34 -19.66
CA GLN A 302 -2.17 33.54 -20.65
C GLN A 302 -3.21 32.40 -20.69
N SER A 303 -3.86 32.12 -19.54
CA SER A 303 -5.21 31.55 -19.55
C SER A 303 -6.03 32.12 -18.39
N THR A 304 -6.67 33.23 -18.67
CA THR A 304 -7.15 34.23 -17.70
C THR A 304 -8.32 33.73 -16.81
N TRP A 305 -9.12 32.78 -17.22
CA TRP A 305 -10.27 32.34 -16.41
C TRP A 305 -10.00 31.11 -15.54
N VAL A 306 -9.12 30.20 -16.00
CA VAL A 306 -8.67 29.04 -15.21
C VAL A 306 -7.79 29.52 -14.05
N ASN A 307 -6.96 30.54 -14.26
CA ASN A 307 -6.12 31.15 -13.23
C ASN A 307 -6.94 31.90 -12.16
N ASN A 308 -8.07 32.50 -12.52
CA ASN A 308 -8.97 33.14 -11.54
C ASN A 308 -9.63 32.09 -10.63
N LEU A 309 -10.03 30.93 -11.17
CA LEU A 309 -10.55 29.83 -10.35
C LEU A 309 -9.47 29.20 -9.45
N GLN A 310 -8.26 29.05 -9.96
CA GLN A 310 -7.13 28.55 -9.17
C GLN A 310 -6.72 29.55 -8.08
N ASN A 311 -6.77 30.85 -8.34
CA ASN A 311 -6.47 31.89 -7.34
C ASN A 311 -7.55 31.96 -6.26
N ILE A 312 -8.84 31.82 -6.59
CA ILE A 312 -9.93 31.74 -5.63
C ILE A 312 -9.77 30.47 -4.79
N TYR A 313 -9.44 29.32 -5.42
CA TYR A 313 -9.21 28.06 -4.73
C TYR A 313 -7.99 28.11 -3.81
N SER A 314 -6.87 28.70 -4.24
CA SER A 314 -5.67 28.86 -3.42
C SER A 314 -5.92 29.80 -2.25
N SER A 315 -6.67 30.89 -2.45
CA SER A 315 -7.05 31.84 -1.42
C SER A 315 -7.99 31.22 -0.36
N LEU A 316 -8.98 30.43 -0.81
CA LEU A 316 -9.85 29.67 0.10
C LEU A 316 -9.05 28.61 0.87
N ARG A 317 -8.10 27.94 0.22
CA ARG A 317 -7.24 26.94 0.86
C ARG A 317 -6.37 27.52 1.97
N THR A 318 -5.75 28.68 1.76
CA THR A 318 -4.91 29.34 2.76
C THR A 318 -5.75 29.91 3.91
N THR A 319 -6.95 30.44 3.63
CA THR A 319 -7.85 31.01 4.62
C THR A 319 -8.48 29.94 5.52
N PHE A 320 -8.80 28.76 4.97
CA PHE A 320 -9.49 27.68 5.72
C PHE A 320 -8.57 26.52 6.11
N ASN A 321 -7.24 26.65 5.94
CA ASN A 321 -6.26 25.59 6.24
C ASN A 321 -6.63 24.20 5.65
N ILE A 322 -7.14 24.19 4.41
CA ILE A 322 -7.65 23.01 3.74
C ILE A 322 -6.46 22.12 3.29
N SER A 323 -6.42 20.88 3.75
CA SER A 323 -5.38 19.93 3.43
C SER A 323 -5.34 19.55 1.93
N ASN A 324 -4.22 18.99 1.47
CA ASN A 324 -3.99 18.60 0.06
C ASN A 324 -4.99 17.55 -0.49
N GLU A 325 -5.79 16.96 0.38
CA GLU A 325 -6.77 15.91 0.05
C GLU A 325 -8.05 16.44 -0.63
N LEU A 326 -8.27 17.76 -0.61
CA LEU A 326 -9.45 18.41 -1.20
C LEU A 326 -9.23 18.87 -2.65
N ARG A 327 -8.72 18.01 -3.52
CA ARG A 327 -8.56 18.34 -4.95
C ARG A 327 -9.81 17.95 -5.75
N LEU A 328 -10.46 18.92 -6.38
CA LEU A 328 -11.55 18.71 -7.35
C LEU A 328 -11.07 18.19 -8.70
N PHE A 329 -9.83 18.51 -9.07
CA PHE A 329 -9.23 18.13 -10.34
C PHE A 329 -7.91 17.41 -10.08
N PRO A 330 -7.56 16.39 -10.89
CA PRO A 330 -6.25 15.80 -10.85
C PRO A 330 -5.22 16.93 -11.09
N GLY A 331 -4.34 17.15 -10.09
CA GLY A 331 -3.23 18.09 -10.27
C GLY A 331 -2.24 17.53 -11.28
N GLU A 332 -1.43 18.42 -11.88
CA GLU A 332 -0.27 17.99 -12.67
C GLU A 332 0.56 17.02 -11.83
N THR A 333 0.90 15.88 -12.40
CA THR A 333 1.77 14.91 -11.76
C THR A 333 3.15 15.53 -11.64
N THR A 334 3.54 15.91 -10.42
CA THR A 334 4.90 16.40 -10.19
C THR A 334 5.88 15.27 -10.52
N GLN A 335 6.78 15.52 -11.46
CA GLN A 335 7.83 14.58 -11.80
C GLN A 335 8.87 14.56 -10.69
N TYR A 336 9.32 13.36 -10.34
CA TYR A 336 10.35 13.14 -9.33
C TYR A 336 11.74 13.16 -9.98
N THR A 337 12.62 13.96 -9.41
CA THR A 337 14.05 13.97 -9.78
C THR A 337 14.83 13.44 -8.59
N PRO A 338 15.49 12.27 -8.72
CA PRO A 338 16.27 11.69 -7.62
C PRO A 338 17.47 12.57 -7.26
N SER A 339 17.78 12.61 -5.97
CA SER A 339 19.04 13.18 -5.49
C SER A 339 20.21 12.20 -5.71
N ARG A 340 21.45 12.68 -5.64
CA ARG A 340 22.65 11.82 -5.78
C ARG A 340 22.78 10.75 -4.68
N GLU A 341 22.09 10.92 -3.56
CA GLU A 341 22.08 9.96 -2.46
C GLU A 341 21.23 8.72 -2.76
N ILE A 342 20.32 8.82 -3.71
CA ILE A 342 19.46 7.71 -4.12
C ILE A 342 20.27 6.75 -5.00
N SER A 343 20.31 5.48 -4.59
CA SER A 343 21.03 4.43 -5.30
C SER A 343 20.16 3.67 -6.30
N GLY A 344 18.84 3.73 -6.16
CA GLY A 344 17.92 3.14 -7.13
C GLY A 344 16.47 3.45 -6.82
N ILE A 345 15.62 3.25 -7.81
CA ILE A 345 14.22 3.62 -7.78
C ILE A 345 13.37 2.50 -8.38
N MET A 346 12.26 2.23 -7.72
CA MET A 346 11.14 1.49 -8.26
C MET A 346 9.97 2.45 -8.45
N ALA A 347 9.46 2.58 -9.66
CA ALA A 347 8.39 3.49 -10.01
C ALA A 347 7.31 2.78 -10.82
N GLN A 348 6.05 3.11 -10.57
CA GLN A 348 4.91 2.56 -11.31
C GLN A 348 4.00 3.69 -11.80
N GLY A 349 3.53 3.55 -13.03
CA GLY A 349 2.59 4.47 -13.66
C GLY A 349 1.65 3.73 -14.61
N PRO A 350 0.65 4.42 -15.16
CA PRO A 350 -0.23 3.83 -16.16
C PRO A 350 0.52 3.59 -17.47
N SER A 351 0.14 2.54 -18.21
CA SER A 351 0.54 2.41 -19.61
C SER A 351 -0.05 3.56 -20.44
N PRO A 352 0.50 3.90 -21.60
CA PRO A 352 -0.02 4.99 -22.44
C PRO A 352 -1.49 4.84 -22.83
N SER A 353 -1.99 3.62 -22.99
CA SER A 353 -3.42 3.35 -23.25
C SER A 353 -4.29 3.33 -21.98
N SER A 354 -3.69 3.52 -20.79
CA SER A 354 -4.33 3.47 -19.47
C SER A 354 -4.99 2.12 -19.11
N ASN A 355 -4.75 1.06 -19.88
CA ASN A 355 -5.31 -0.28 -19.64
C ASN A 355 -4.37 -1.20 -18.84
N GLY A 356 -3.13 -0.79 -18.62
CA GLY A 356 -2.11 -1.55 -17.89
C GLY A 356 -1.26 -0.68 -17.00
N ALA A 357 -0.33 -1.30 -16.29
CA ALA A 357 0.66 -0.64 -15.46
C ALA A 357 2.07 -0.89 -15.99
N TRP A 358 2.83 0.17 -16.12
CA TRP A 358 4.26 0.11 -16.35
C TRP A 358 5.00 0.25 -15.03
N THR A 359 5.90 -0.69 -14.78
CA THR A 359 6.81 -0.59 -13.63
C THR A 359 8.23 -0.48 -14.13
N VAL A 360 8.93 0.50 -13.61
CA VAL A 360 10.34 0.78 -13.90
C VAL A 360 11.16 0.47 -12.66
N PHE A 361 12.24 -0.27 -12.85
CA PHE A 361 13.28 -0.44 -11.87
C PHE A 361 14.58 0.12 -12.45
N THR A 362 15.13 1.17 -11.84
CA THR A 362 16.25 1.91 -12.41
C THR A 362 17.25 2.40 -11.35
N ALA A 363 18.46 2.62 -11.77
CA ALA A 363 19.57 3.18 -10.99
C ALA A 363 20.46 4.05 -11.90
N PRO A 364 21.40 4.82 -11.34
CA PRO A 364 22.34 5.64 -12.13
C PRO A 364 23.14 4.82 -13.14
N ASP A 365 23.67 3.68 -12.71
CA ASP A 365 24.44 2.75 -13.54
C ASP A 365 24.01 1.31 -13.34
N SER A 366 24.52 0.39 -14.16
CA SER A 366 24.13 -1.02 -14.12
C SER A 366 24.68 -1.79 -12.91
N ALA A 367 25.83 -1.41 -12.39
CA ALA A 367 26.42 -2.04 -11.19
C ALA A 367 25.61 -1.67 -9.95
N MET A 368 25.24 -0.39 -9.83
CA MET A 368 24.37 0.10 -8.77
C MET A 368 22.96 -0.48 -8.87
N LEU A 369 22.42 -0.64 -10.10
CA LEU A 369 21.14 -1.32 -10.34
C LEU A 369 21.11 -2.73 -9.74
N ARG A 370 22.18 -3.50 -9.96
CA ARG A 370 22.30 -4.85 -9.39
C ARG A 370 22.33 -4.82 -7.87
N THR A 371 23.19 -3.96 -7.29
CA THR A 371 23.33 -3.86 -5.83
C THR A 371 22.02 -3.40 -5.20
N THR A 372 21.37 -2.39 -5.79
CA THR A 372 20.08 -1.88 -5.30
C THR A 372 18.97 -2.93 -5.43
N ALA A 373 18.94 -3.71 -6.52
CA ALA A 373 17.99 -4.80 -6.65
C ALA A 373 18.13 -5.81 -5.49
N GLN A 374 19.35 -6.19 -5.14
CA GLN A 374 19.61 -7.10 -4.04
C GLN A 374 19.22 -6.53 -2.66
N THR A 375 19.44 -5.24 -2.44
CA THR A 375 19.11 -4.59 -1.16
C THR A 375 17.63 -4.29 -1.03
N LEU A 376 17.01 -3.77 -2.10
CA LEU A 376 15.59 -3.44 -2.09
C LEU A 376 14.69 -4.68 -1.98
N THR A 377 15.13 -5.82 -2.52
CA THR A 377 14.39 -7.09 -2.43
C THR A 377 14.58 -7.83 -1.11
N GLN A 378 15.38 -7.31 -0.17
CA GLN A 378 15.38 -7.80 1.21
C GLN A 378 14.00 -7.54 1.83
N GLN A 379 13.53 -8.48 2.65
CA GLN A 379 12.16 -8.46 3.21
C GLN A 379 11.81 -7.12 3.85
N GLU A 380 12.70 -6.57 4.65
CA GLU A 380 12.51 -5.30 5.35
C GLU A 380 12.24 -4.14 4.39
N ASN A 381 13.08 -3.99 3.36
CA ASN A 381 12.95 -2.90 2.37
C ASN A 381 11.80 -3.14 1.40
N TRP A 382 11.58 -4.40 1.00
CA TRP A 382 10.53 -4.76 0.05
C TRP A 382 9.13 -4.47 0.58
N THR A 383 8.90 -4.73 1.86
CA THR A 383 7.62 -4.48 2.53
C THR A 383 7.32 -2.99 2.71
N GLU A 384 8.34 -2.14 2.70
CA GLU A 384 8.20 -0.67 2.74
C GLU A 384 7.85 -0.06 1.38
N SER A 385 7.85 -0.87 0.31
CA SER A 385 7.48 -0.40 -1.04
C SER A 385 6.03 0.04 -1.07
N GLN A 386 5.77 1.32 -1.33
CA GLN A 386 4.42 1.90 -1.38
C GLN A 386 4.36 3.14 -2.26
N GLY A 387 3.15 3.64 -2.48
CA GLY A 387 2.94 4.81 -3.34
C GLY A 387 3.14 4.50 -4.82
N ARG A 388 3.57 5.51 -5.57
CA ARG A 388 3.90 5.40 -7.00
C ARG A 388 5.39 5.27 -7.27
N ILE A 389 6.24 5.77 -6.38
CA ILE A 389 7.70 5.72 -6.44
C ILE A 389 8.22 5.34 -5.07
N THR A 390 9.12 4.36 -5.06
CA THR A 390 9.92 3.98 -3.90
C THR A 390 11.37 4.16 -4.28
N ALA A 391 12.09 5.02 -3.56
CA ALA A 391 13.49 5.33 -3.78
C ALA A 391 14.32 4.82 -2.61
N TYR A 392 15.42 4.14 -2.91
CA TYR A 392 16.33 3.59 -1.92
C TYR A 392 17.53 4.53 -1.75
N ASN A 393 17.72 5.03 -0.53
CA ASN A 393 18.84 5.90 -0.18
C ASN A 393 19.98 5.07 0.41
N ARG A 394 21.14 5.13 -0.23
CA ARG A 394 22.33 4.38 0.17
C ARG A 394 22.95 4.86 1.50
N VAL A 395 22.87 6.17 1.76
CA VAL A 395 23.56 6.79 2.91
C VAL A 395 22.84 6.46 4.22
N ASN A 396 21.52 6.54 4.21
CA ASN A 396 20.68 6.38 5.40
C ASN A 396 20.00 5.02 5.50
N THR A 397 20.17 4.13 4.51
CA THR A 397 19.43 2.85 4.41
C THR A 397 17.91 3.03 4.53
N VAL A 398 17.40 4.20 4.21
CA VAL A 398 16.00 4.57 4.32
C VAL A 398 15.33 4.43 2.97
N VAL A 399 14.13 3.87 2.96
CA VAL A 399 13.28 3.81 1.79
C VAL A 399 12.39 5.05 1.78
N GLU A 400 12.58 5.92 0.77
CA GLU A 400 11.73 7.09 0.55
C GLU A 400 10.57 6.71 -0.38
N THR A 401 9.37 7.14 -0.05
CA THR A 401 8.18 6.82 -0.84
C THR A 401 7.42 8.08 -1.28
N MET A 402 6.98 8.09 -2.56
CA MET A 402 6.16 9.17 -3.09
C MET A 402 4.70 8.71 -3.20
N PRO A 403 3.76 9.49 -2.64
CA PRO A 403 2.35 9.12 -2.66
C PRO A 403 1.77 9.14 -4.08
N VAL A 404 0.73 8.36 -4.29
CA VAL A 404 -0.03 8.35 -5.53
C VAL A 404 -0.82 9.65 -5.65
N GLN A 405 -0.66 10.37 -6.75
CA GLN A 405 -1.39 11.61 -7.03
C GLN A 405 -2.66 11.36 -7.86
N ASN A 406 -2.57 10.48 -8.85
CA ASN A 406 -3.67 10.09 -9.72
C ASN A 406 -3.80 8.57 -9.73
N LEU A 407 -4.95 8.07 -9.30
CA LEU A 407 -5.29 6.66 -9.26
C LEU A 407 -6.17 6.28 -10.45
N SER A 408 -5.78 5.25 -11.18
CA SER A 408 -6.64 4.57 -12.14
C SER A 408 -7.23 3.32 -11.48
N PHE A 409 -8.54 3.12 -11.64
CA PHE A 409 -9.25 1.97 -11.10
C PHE A 409 -9.48 0.93 -12.18
N ILE A 410 -9.07 -0.30 -11.91
CA ILE A 410 -9.21 -1.44 -12.83
C ILE A 410 -10.16 -2.46 -12.19
N PRO A 411 -11.31 -2.78 -12.82
CA PRO A 411 -12.22 -3.79 -12.31
C PRO A 411 -11.52 -5.16 -12.23
N THR A 412 -11.50 -5.77 -11.04
CA THR A 412 -10.90 -7.08 -10.78
C THR A 412 -11.93 -8.15 -10.46
N GLN A 413 -13.18 -7.73 -10.22
CA GLN A 413 -14.29 -8.60 -9.87
C GLN A 413 -15.45 -8.39 -10.86
N PRO A 414 -16.31 -9.40 -11.08
CA PRO A 414 -17.57 -9.21 -11.79
C PRO A 414 -18.38 -8.08 -11.17
N PHE A 415 -19.22 -7.43 -11.99
CA PHE A 415 -20.06 -6.34 -11.53
C PHE A 415 -20.96 -6.79 -10.37
N SER A 416 -20.90 -6.05 -9.26
CA SER A 416 -21.73 -6.27 -8.07
C SER A 416 -22.11 -4.93 -7.47
N ILE A 417 -23.40 -4.70 -7.27
CA ILE A 417 -23.94 -3.45 -6.68
C ILE A 417 -23.38 -3.25 -5.27
N SER A 418 -23.23 -4.32 -4.48
CA SER A 418 -22.67 -4.25 -3.14
C SER A 418 -21.22 -3.79 -3.14
N ASN A 419 -20.39 -4.31 -4.05
CA ASN A 419 -18.99 -3.90 -4.20
C ASN A 419 -18.89 -2.45 -4.69
N TRP A 420 -19.69 -2.06 -5.68
CA TRP A 420 -19.71 -0.69 -6.18
C TRP A 420 -20.13 0.32 -5.13
N ARG A 421 -21.10 -0.03 -4.28
CA ARG A 421 -21.46 0.80 -3.11
C ARG A 421 -20.28 1.01 -2.19
N LEU A 422 -19.52 -0.05 -1.88
CA LEU A 422 -18.33 0.03 -1.03
C LEU A 422 -17.22 0.86 -1.68
N ILE A 423 -16.99 0.70 -2.99
CA ILE A 423 -16.04 1.50 -3.76
C ILE A 423 -16.44 2.98 -3.69
N ALA A 424 -17.69 3.31 -3.99
CA ALA A 424 -18.19 4.68 -3.94
C ALA A 424 -18.08 5.28 -2.53
N THR A 425 -18.40 4.52 -1.48
CA THR A 425 -18.29 4.98 -0.10
C THR A 425 -16.84 5.28 0.29
N ASN A 426 -15.90 4.40 -0.07
CA ASN A 426 -14.49 4.63 0.17
C ASN A 426 -13.96 5.84 -0.61
N TRP A 427 -14.35 5.97 -1.89
CA TRP A 427 -13.94 7.08 -2.71
C TRP A 427 -14.48 8.42 -2.18
N LEU A 428 -15.74 8.48 -1.79
CA LEU A 428 -16.37 9.67 -1.21
C LEU A 428 -15.74 10.04 0.15
N SER A 429 -15.40 9.06 0.98
CA SER A 429 -14.75 9.34 2.28
C SER A 429 -13.33 9.90 2.14
N SER A 430 -12.66 9.59 1.01
CA SER A 430 -11.36 10.16 0.68
C SER A 430 -11.45 11.49 -0.07
N ASN A 431 -12.63 11.84 -0.61
CA ASN A 431 -12.87 13.04 -1.42
C ASN A 431 -13.98 13.89 -0.81
N ALA A 432 -13.68 14.53 0.33
CA ALA A 432 -14.67 15.29 1.12
C ALA A 432 -15.44 16.35 0.31
N LEU A 433 -14.79 17.01 -0.64
CA LEU A 433 -15.42 18.02 -1.49
C LEU A 433 -16.42 17.42 -2.46
N SER A 434 -16.11 16.29 -3.08
CA SER A 434 -17.03 15.53 -3.94
C SER A 434 -18.23 15.02 -3.13
N TYR A 435 -18.00 14.61 -1.86
CA TYR A 435 -19.07 14.23 -0.96
C TYR A 435 -20.02 15.41 -0.68
N VAL A 436 -19.49 16.59 -0.35
CA VAL A 436 -20.30 17.80 -0.11
C VAL A 436 -21.11 18.19 -1.34
N LEU A 437 -20.50 18.19 -2.53
CA LEU A 437 -21.20 18.48 -3.79
C LEU A 437 -22.31 17.48 -4.08
N LEU A 438 -22.07 16.19 -3.83
CA LEU A 438 -23.09 15.16 -3.99
C LEU A 438 -24.27 15.39 -3.03
N VAL A 439 -23.99 15.71 -1.77
CA VAL A 439 -25.04 16.01 -0.77
C VAL A 439 -25.87 17.23 -1.20
N ILE A 440 -25.24 18.30 -1.67
CA ILE A 440 -25.93 19.49 -2.20
C ILE A 440 -26.80 19.09 -3.40
N ALA A 441 -26.28 18.31 -4.35
CA ALA A 441 -27.03 17.86 -5.52
C ALA A 441 -28.27 17.03 -5.13
N VAL A 442 -28.13 16.16 -4.13
CA VAL A 442 -29.27 15.37 -3.59
C VAL A 442 -30.31 16.28 -2.97
N PHE A 443 -29.94 17.29 -2.17
CA PHE A 443 -30.89 18.25 -1.59
C PHE A 443 -31.60 19.06 -2.67
N VAL A 444 -30.91 19.53 -3.69
CA VAL A 444 -31.52 20.23 -4.82
C VAL A 444 -32.50 19.32 -5.56
N ALA A 445 -32.12 18.07 -5.85
CA ALA A 445 -33.01 17.11 -6.51
C ALA A 445 -34.27 16.82 -5.65
N LEU A 446 -34.11 16.63 -4.35
CA LEU A 446 -35.23 16.45 -3.42
C LEU A 446 -36.14 17.68 -3.40
N GLY A 447 -35.57 18.90 -3.34
CA GLY A 447 -36.34 20.14 -3.38
C GLY A 447 -37.16 20.29 -4.67
N LEU A 448 -36.54 19.97 -5.84
CA LEU A 448 -37.23 20.02 -7.14
C LEU A 448 -38.32 18.96 -7.23
N THR A 449 -38.05 17.72 -6.80
CA THR A 449 -39.08 16.66 -6.83
C THR A 449 -40.22 16.95 -5.88
N THR A 450 -39.96 17.46 -4.69
CA THR A 450 -40.98 17.86 -3.72
C THR A 450 -41.83 19.01 -4.29
N SER A 451 -41.20 20.04 -4.86
CA SER A 451 -41.90 21.15 -5.51
C SER A 451 -42.78 20.68 -6.64
N ALA A 452 -42.27 19.76 -7.50
CA ALA A 452 -43.06 19.20 -8.61
C ALA A 452 -44.24 18.37 -8.11
N LEU A 453 -44.10 17.60 -7.04
CA LEU A 453 -45.16 16.82 -6.42
C LEU A 453 -46.26 17.72 -5.82
N VAL A 454 -45.86 18.74 -5.06
CA VAL A 454 -46.79 19.72 -4.45
C VAL A 454 -47.56 20.49 -5.53
N SER A 455 -46.89 20.92 -6.60
CA SER A 455 -47.56 21.62 -7.71
C SER A 455 -48.55 20.74 -8.47
N ARG A 456 -48.31 19.40 -8.53
CA ARG A 456 -49.26 18.44 -9.11
C ARG A 456 -50.45 18.15 -8.20
N SER A 457 -50.22 18.09 -6.89
CA SER A 457 -51.33 17.89 -5.93
C SER A 457 -52.24 19.10 -5.82
N GLY A 458 -51.66 20.33 -5.81
CA GLY A 458 -52.46 21.56 -5.76
C GLY A 458 -53.31 21.85 -7.01
N ARG A 459 -53.01 21.21 -8.15
CA ARG A 459 -53.81 21.31 -9.38
C ARG A 459 -55.01 20.37 -9.42
N ARG A 460 -55.11 19.43 -8.51
CA ARG A 460 -56.19 18.42 -8.46
C ARG A 460 -57.39 18.85 -7.61
N ASP A 461 -57.23 19.91 -6.83
CA ASP A 461 -58.27 20.44 -5.96
C ASP A 461 -59.06 21.58 -6.63
N ASP A 462 -58.72 21.98 -7.87
CA ASP A 462 -59.38 23.03 -8.64
C ASP A 462 -60.24 22.50 -9.82
N GLU A 463 -60.50 21.16 -9.92
CA GLU A 463 -61.51 20.53 -10.78
C GLU A 463 -62.58 19.90 -9.88
#